data_886d1deba2a83db14c16a04327ee9151
#
_entry.id   886d1deba2a83db14c16a04327ee9151
#
_cell.length_a   1.000
_cell.length_b   1.000
_cell.length_c   1.000
_cell.angle_alpha   90.00
_cell.angle_beta   90.00
_cell.angle_gamma   90.00
#
_symmetry.space_group_name_H-M   'P 1'
#
loop_
_entity.id
_entity.type
_entity.pdbx_description
1 polymer ?
#
loop_
_entity_poly.entity_id
_entity_poly.type
_entity_poly.pdbx_seq_one_letter_code
_entity_poly.pdbx_strand_id
1 'polypeptide(L)'
;MKNQLTFLKILGVFLCLYLFLVGIGGLSSGIKGLGGGFAKTVLSTTSNPFTALFIGILCTTLFQSSSTTTSLIVTMASTGALTIGGAVPMIMGANIGTTVTNTLVSIGYIGKGNEFRRAFAASTVHDFFNIMSVMILFPLELMFGFLEKLSLGLGTMLFGVLSTDQAFKSPIKKAVKWGSKKIEYISFDNDIV
;
A
#
# COMPACT_ATOMS: atom_id res chain seq x y z
N MET A 1 18.35 -7.23 33.55
CA MET A 1 17.44 -8.00 32.70
C MET A 1 16.37 -7.13 32.01
N LYS A 2 15.61 -6.27 32.71
CA LYS A 2 14.53 -5.45 32.13
C LYS A 2 15.00 -4.50 31.01
N ASN A 3 16.15 -3.84 31.19
CA ASN A 3 16.73 -2.91 30.23
C ASN A 3 17.27 -3.61 28.95
N GLN A 4 17.81 -4.82 29.09
CA GLN A 4 18.28 -5.62 27.94
C GLN A 4 17.10 -6.08 27.08
N LEU A 5 16.00 -6.49 27.72
CA LEU A 5 14.78 -6.90 27.00
C LEU A 5 14.15 -5.71 26.25
N THR A 6 14.16 -4.52 26.85
CA THR A 6 13.68 -3.29 26.20
C THR A 6 14.56 -2.91 25.01
N PHE A 7 15.88 -2.99 25.16
CA PHE A 7 16.82 -2.73 24.06
C PHE A 7 16.62 -3.69 22.89
N LEU A 8 16.47 -5.01 23.16
CA LEU A 8 16.19 -6.01 22.13
C LEU A 8 14.87 -5.77 21.40
N LYS A 9 13.82 -5.32 22.10
CA LYS A 9 12.53 -4.96 21.49
C LYS A 9 12.68 -3.77 20.56
N ILE A 10 13.39 -2.71 20.97
CA ILE A 10 13.63 -1.53 20.16
C ILE A 10 14.44 -1.90 18.92
N LEU A 11 15.50 -2.68 19.07
CA LEU A 11 16.31 -3.17 17.95
C LEU A 11 15.49 -4.01 16.98
N GLY A 12 14.59 -4.87 17.49
CA GLY A 12 13.66 -5.66 16.69
C GLY A 12 12.73 -4.79 15.87
N VAL A 13 12.18 -3.72 16.45
CA VAL A 13 11.32 -2.77 15.73
C VAL A 13 12.07 -2.10 14.56
N PHE A 14 13.30 -1.62 14.81
CA PHE A 14 14.12 -1.02 13.75
C PHE A 14 14.49 -2.02 12.65
N LEU A 15 14.78 -3.26 13.01
CA LEU A 15 15.06 -4.32 12.06
C LEU A 15 13.83 -4.63 11.19
N CYS A 16 12.65 -4.78 11.80
CA CYS A 16 11.40 -4.99 11.06
C CYS A 16 11.10 -3.82 10.12
N LEU A 17 11.28 -2.58 10.59
CA LEU A 17 11.11 -1.39 9.74
C LEU A 17 12.10 -1.39 8.56
N TYR A 18 13.35 -1.72 8.82
CA TYR A 18 14.35 -1.83 7.75
C TYR A 18 14.00 -2.90 6.72
N LEU A 19 13.60 -4.10 7.17
CA LEU A 19 13.17 -5.19 6.29
C LEU A 19 11.93 -4.81 5.48
N PHE A 20 10.98 -4.09 6.07
CA PHE A 20 9.80 -3.56 5.38
C PHE A 20 10.20 -2.60 4.25
N LEU A 21 11.10 -1.65 4.53
CA LEU A 21 11.60 -0.71 3.52
C LEU A 21 12.39 -1.41 2.40
N VAL A 22 13.18 -2.43 2.74
CA VAL A 22 13.89 -3.27 1.76
C VAL A 22 12.89 -4.04 0.88
N GLY A 23 11.80 -4.57 1.46
CA GLY A 23 10.72 -5.23 0.73
C GLY A 23 10.05 -4.29 -0.28
N ILE A 24 9.74 -3.04 0.10
CA ILE A 24 9.21 -2.02 -0.83
C ILE A 24 10.22 -1.73 -1.95
N GLY A 25 11.51 -1.65 -1.62
CA GLY A 25 12.59 -1.47 -2.62
C GLY A 25 12.66 -2.61 -3.62
N GLY A 26 12.59 -3.86 -3.15
CA GLY A 26 12.56 -5.06 -3.99
C GLY A 26 11.32 -5.12 -4.87
N LEU A 27 10.14 -4.76 -4.32
CA LEU A 27 8.90 -4.65 -5.08
C LEU A 27 9.01 -3.64 -6.22
N SER A 28 9.63 -2.47 -5.96
CA SER A 28 9.89 -1.45 -6.98
C SER A 28 10.78 -1.98 -8.11
N SER A 29 11.84 -2.72 -7.78
CA SER A 29 12.73 -3.35 -8.76
C SER A 29 11.99 -4.44 -9.56
N GLY A 30 11.20 -5.28 -8.89
CA GLY A 30 10.41 -6.32 -9.53
C GLY A 30 9.40 -5.75 -10.54
N ILE A 31 8.66 -4.70 -10.19
CA ILE A 31 7.70 -4.04 -11.09
C ILE A 31 8.43 -3.49 -12.33
N LYS A 32 9.59 -2.86 -12.15
CA LYS A 32 10.41 -2.37 -13.28
C LYS A 32 10.91 -3.52 -14.16
N GLY A 33 11.24 -4.66 -13.55
CA GLY A 33 11.68 -5.87 -14.25
C GLY A 33 10.60 -6.52 -15.11
N LEU A 34 9.31 -6.34 -14.79
CA LEU A 34 8.19 -6.85 -15.60
C LEU A 34 8.04 -6.16 -16.97
N GLY A 35 8.74 -5.05 -17.16
CA GLY A 35 8.82 -4.36 -18.44
C GLY A 35 7.59 -3.52 -18.80
N GLY A 36 7.72 -2.84 -19.97
CA GLY A 36 6.69 -1.88 -20.42
C GLY A 36 5.35 -2.51 -20.77
N GLY A 37 5.31 -3.77 -21.14
CA GLY A 37 4.06 -4.50 -21.43
C GLY A 37 3.13 -4.58 -20.20
N PHE A 38 3.70 -4.93 -19.05
CA PHE A 38 2.97 -4.96 -17.78
C PHE A 38 2.45 -3.57 -17.40
N ALA A 39 3.31 -2.54 -17.44
CA ALA A 39 2.91 -1.17 -17.13
C ALA A 39 1.76 -0.70 -18.05
N LYS A 40 1.83 -0.99 -19.35
CA LYS A 40 0.78 -0.66 -20.31
C LYS A 40 -0.55 -1.34 -19.97
N THR A 41 -0.51 -2.62 -19.62
CA THR A 41 -1.72 -3.37 -19.21
C THR A 41 -2.33 -2.77 -17.95
N VAL A 42 -1.52 -2.47 -16.93
CA VAL A 42 -2.01 -1.84 -15.70
C VAL A 42 -2.63 -0.48 -16.00
N LEU A 43 -1.95 0.38 -16.76
CA LEU A 43 -2.45 1.71 -17.12
C LEU A 43 -3.79 1.63 -17.89
N SER A 44 -3.92 0.70 -18.84
CA SER A 44 -5.16 0.52 -19.59
C SER A 44 -6.31 0.00 -18.72
N THR A 45 -6.03 -0.92 -17.81
CA THR A 45 -7.04 -1.52 -16.92
C THR A 45 -7.49 -0.55 -15.83
N THR A 46 -6.58 0.27 -15.31
CA THR A 46 -6.87 1.24 -14.24
C THR A 46 -7.29 2.61 -14.76
N SER A 47 -7.37 2.80 -16.07
CA SER A 47 -7.95 4.01 -16.69
C SER A 47 -9.42 4.21 -16.34
N ASN A 48 -10.16 3.12 -16.10
CA ASN A 48 -11.52 3.18 -15.59
C ASN A 48 -11.48 3.21 -14.04
N PRO A 49 -11.98 4.28 -13.39
CA PRO A 49 -11.95 4.42 -11.95
C PRO A 49 -12.69 3.32 -11.18
N PHE A 50 -13.78 2.80 -11.73
CA PHE A 50 -14.52 1.69 -11.12
C PHE A 50 -13.67 0.42 -11.13
N THR A 51 -13.03 0.10 -12.25
CA THR A 51 -12.12 -1.05 -12.35
C THR A 51 -10.96 -0.90 -11.37
N ALA A 52 -10.37 0.29 -11.27
CA ALA A 52 -9.30 0.58 -10.32
C ALA A 52 -9.74 0.36 -8.86
N LEU A 53 -10.93 0.85 -8.50
CA LEU A 53 -11.52 0.64 -7.17
C LEU A 53 -11.72 -0.85 -6.87
N PHE A 54 -12.30 -1.63 -7.79
CA PHE A 54 -12.49 -3.07 -7.61
C PHE A 54 -11.18 -3.83 -7.51
N ILE A 55 -10.15 -3.46 -8.28
CA ILE A 55 -8.80 -4.04 -8.17
C ILE A 55 -8.23 -3.79 -6.76
N GLY A 56 -8.40 -2.58 -6.23
CA GLY A 56 -7.99 -2.26 -4.86
C GLY A 56 -8.67 -3.13 -3.80
N ILE A 57 -9.99 -3.33 -3.92
CA ILE A 57 -10.76 -4.22 -3.04
C ILE A 57 -10.22 -5.65 -3.12
N LEU A 58 -10.08 -6.19 -4.32
CA LEU A 58 -9.60 -7.57 -4.55
C LEU A 58 -8.19 -7.77 -4.02
N CYS A 59 -7.26 -6.86 -4.34
CA CYS A 59 -5.89 -6.94 -3.85
C CYS A 59 -5.83 -6.98 -2.33
N THR A 60 -6.56 -6.10 -1.65
CA THR A 60 -6.55 -6.07 -0.19
C THR A 60 -7.20 -7.30 0.42
N THR A 61 -8.29 -7.79 -0.17
CA THR A 61 -8.94 -9.03 0.26
C THR A 61 -8.03 -10.24 0.12
N LEU A 62 -7.25 -10.31 -0.97
CA LEU A 62 -6.30 -11.40 -1.21
C LEU A 62 -5.06 -11.30 -0.31
N PHE A 63 -4.47 -10.12 -0.20
CA PHE A 63 -3.27 -9.92 0.64
C PHE A 63 -3.59 -9.85 2.13
N GLN A 64 -4.85 -9.68 2.50
CA GLN A 64 -5.32 -9.51 3.88
C GLN A 64 -4.62 -8.34 4.60
N SER A 65 -4.14 -7.35 3.84
CA SER A 65 -3.35 -6.21 4.34
C SER A 65 -3.50 -4.99 3.43
N SER A 66 -4.23 -3.99 3.89
CA SER A 66 -4.35 -2.70 3.18
C SER A 66 -3.02 -1.94 3.13
N SER A 67 -2.17 -2.09 4.14
CA SER A 67 -0.84 -1.48 4.14
C SER A 67 0.05 -2.04 3.04
N THR A 68 0.02 -3.36 2.82
CA THR A 68 0.74 -4.02 1.73
C THR A 68 0.20 -3.56 0.37
N THR A 69 -1.14 -3.57 0.21
CA THR A 69 -1.80 -3.12 -1.02
C THR A 69 -1.48 -1.66 -1.32
N THR A 70 -1.58 -0.76 -0.32
CA THR A 70 -1.26 0.66 -0.49
C THR A 70 0.21 0.86 -0.86
N SER A 71 1.14 0.13 -0.22
CA SER A 71 2.56 0.18 -0.54
C SER A 71 2.82 -0.26 -1.99
N LEU A 72 2.13 -1.30 -2.46
CA LEU A 72 2.18 -1.76 -3.85
C LEU A 72 1.69 -0.67 -4.82
N ILE A 73 0.51 -0.10 -4.56
CA ILE A 73 -0.09 0.96 -5.38
C ILE A 73 0.84 2.18 -5.47
N VAL A 74 1.36 2.65 -4.33
CA VAL A 74 2.31 3.79 -4.28
C VAL A 74 3.59 3.47 -5.04
N THR A 75 4.10 2.24 -4.91
CA THR A 75 5.28 1.79 -5.64
C THR A 75 5.03 1.77 -7.15
N MET A 76 3.87 1.26 -7.60
CA MET A 76 3.48 1.26 -9.02
C MET A 76 3.35 2.69 -9.55
N ALA A 77 2.75 3.61 -8.79
CA ALA A 77 2.67 5.01 -9.16
C ALA A 77 4.07 5.66 -9.25
N SER A 78 4.94 5.39 -8.29
CA SER A 78 6.32 5.93 -8.26
C SER A 78 7.21 5.42 -9.40
N THR A 79 6.91 4.24 -9.93
CA THR A 79 7.64 3.63 -11.08
C THR A 79 7.07 4.02 -12.43
N GLY A 80 5.94 4.74 -12.46
CA GLY A 80 5.22 5.11 -13.69
C GLY A 80 4.35 3.98 -14.27
N ALA A 81 4.22 2.85 -13.56
CA ALA A 81 3.32 1.75 -13.95
C ALA A 81 1.85 2.05 -13.67
N LEU A 82 1.55 3.10 -12.91
CA LEU A 82 0.20 3.53 -12.54
C LEU A 82 0.14 5.06 -12.51
N THR A 83 -0.96 5.66 -12.99
CA THR A 83 -1.20 7.10 -12.84
C THR A 83 -1.72 7.41 -11.43
N ILE A 84 -1.59 8.65 -10.99
CA ILE A 84 -2.17 9.10 -9.71
C ILE A 84 -3.69 9.00 -9.75
N GLY A 85 -4.31 9.37 -10.88
CA GLY A 85 -5.76 9.22 -11.10
C GLY A 85 -6.26 7.79 -11.00
N GLY A 86 -5.45 6.78 -11.39
CA GLY A 86 -5.75 5.36 -11.17
C GLY A 86 -5.44 4.88 -9.76
N ALA A 87 -4.40 5.45 -9.12
CA ALA A 87 -3.99 5.08 -7.77
C ALA A 87 -5.02 5.48 -6.71
N VAL A 88 -5.64 6.66 -6.85
CA VAL A 88 -6.62 7.16 -5.87
C VAL A 88 -7.82 6.21 -5.72
N PRO A 89 -8.54 5.82 -6.79
CA PRO A 89 -9.62 4.83 -6.68
C PRO A 89 -9.14 3.46 -6.14
N MET A 90 -7.94 3.02 -6.53
CA MET A 90 -7.38 1.76 -6.01
C MET A 90 -7.15 1.83 -4.48
N ILE A 91 -6.66 2.94 -3.95
CA ILE A 91 -6.48 3.14 -2.51
C ILE A 91 -7.84 3.18 -1.79
N MET A 92 -8.84 3.85 -2.36
CA MET A 92 -10.21 3.81 -1.84
C MET A 92 -10.73 2.37 -1.78
N GLY A 93 -10.52 1.59 -2.83
CA GLY A 93 -10.85 0.17 -2.87
C GLY A 93 -10.09 -0.64 -1.82
N ALA A 94 -8.80 -0.36 -1.63
CA ALA A 94 -8.00 -1.04 -0.62
C ALA A 94 -8.55 -0.83 0.81
N ASN A 95 -9.11 0.33 1.10
CA ASN A 95 -9.77 0.61 2.38
C ASN A 95 -11.05 -0.21 2.55
N ILE A 96 -11.88 -0.33 1.50
CA ILE A 96 -13.05 -1.22 1.52
C ILE A 96 -12.60 -2.68 1.68
N GLY A 97 -11.57 -3.14 0.97
CA GLY A 97 -11.07 -4.52 1.07
C GLY A 97 -10.67 -4.93 2.49
N THR A 98 -10.25 -3.98 3.33
CA THR A 98 -9.96 -4.23 4.76
C THR A 98 -11.22 -4.67 5.52
N THR A 99 -12.39 -4.18 5.13
CA THR A 99 -13.67 -4.51 5.79
C THR A 99 -14.02 -5.99 5.60
N VAL A 100 -13.77 -6.52 4.40
CA VAL A 100 -13.99 -7.95 4.10
C VAL A 100 -13.19 -8.83 5.06
N THR A 101 -11.93 -8.47 5.33
CA THR A 101 -11.07 -9.19 6.27
C THR A 101 -11.65 -9.19 7.68
N ASN A 102 -12.05 -8.01 8.17
CA ASN A 102 -12.61 -7.87 9.52
C ASN A 102 -13.91 -8.66 9.68
N THR A 103 -14.76 -8.64 8.65
CA THR A 103 -16.02 -9.40 8.63
C THR A 103 -15.75 -10.92 8.64
N LEU A 104 -14.80 -11.40 7.83
CA LEU A 104 -14.40 -12.81 7.83
C LEU A 104 -13.87 -13.27 9.21
N VAL A 105 -13.02 -12.45 9.84
CA VAL A 105 -12.52 -12.74 11.19
C VAL A 105 -13.65 -12.78 12.20
N SER A 106 -14.63 -11.87 12.12
CA SER A 106 -15.77 -11.85 13.04
C SER A 106 -16.66 -13.09 12.91
N ILE A 107 -16.83 -13.63 11.69
CA ILE A 107 -17.56 -14.87 11.43
C ILE A 107 -16.89 -16.06 12.12
N GLY A 108 -15.56 -16.06 12.27
CA GLY A 108 -14.85 -17.10 13.02
C GLY A 108 -15.29 -17.24 14.49
N TYR A 109 -15.96 -16.22 15.04
CA TYR A 109 -16.52 -16.23 16.41
C TYR A 109 -17.99 -16.65 16.45
N ILE A 110 -18.60 -17.11 15.36
CA ILE A 110 -20.06 -17.37 15.28
C ILE A 110 -20.57 -18.34 16.34
N GLY A 111 -19.74 -19.28 16.81
CA GLY A 111 -20.05 -20.22 17.89
C GLY A 111 -19.96 -19.65 19.29
N LYS A 112 -19.47 -18.41 19.45
CA LYS A 112 -19.22 -17.77 20.76
C LYS A 112 -20.12 -16.54 20.97
N GLY A 113 -21.40 -16.74 21.12
CA GLY A 113 -22.49 -15.75 21.17
C GLY A 113 -22.13 -14.29 21.48
N ASN A 114 -21.63 -14.00 22.69
CA ASN A 114 -21.30 -12.62 23.07
C ASN A 114 -20.03 -12.08 22.39
N GLU A 115 -19.03 -12.91 22.14
CA GLU A 115 -17.80 -12.53 21.44
C GLU A 115 -18.12 -12.23 19.97
N PHE A 116 -18.93 -13.05 19.31
CA PHE A 116 -19.41 -12.82 17.95
C PHE A 116 -20.14 -11.49 17.83
N ARG A 117 -21.10 -11.21 18.72
CA ARG A 117 -21.84 -9.93 18.68
C ARG A 117 -20.93 -8.71 18.77
N ARG A 118 -19.92 -8.75 19.64
CA ARG A 118 -18.95 -7.65 19.80
C ARG A 118 -18.02 -7.55 18.57
N ALA A 119 -17.47 -8.66 18.10
CA ALA A 119 -16.58 -8.69 16.95
C ALA A 119 -17.31 -8.23 15.68
N PHE A 120 -18.53 -8.75 15.46
CA PHE A 120 -19.35 -8.39 14.31
C PHE A 120 -19.81 -6.92 14.35
N ALA A 121 -20.21 -6.42 15.51
CA ALA A 121 -20.57 -5.01 15.65
C ALA A 121 -19.38 -4.08 15.37
N ALA A 122 -18.18 -4.42 15.87
CA ALA A 122 -16.98 -3.64 15.61
C ALA A 122 -16.59 -3.64 14.12
N SER A 123 -16.66 -4.80 13.45
CA SER A 123 -16.41 -4.93 12.01
C SER A 123 -17.42 -4.10 11.20
N THR A 124 -18.71 -4.22 11.52
CA THR A 124 -19.79 -3.48 10.82
C THR A 124 -19.65 -1.97 10.92
N VAL A 125 -19.23 -1.42 12.08
CA VAL A 125 -18.97 0.02 12.23
C VAL A 125 -17.83 0.46 11.32
N HIS A 126 -16.74 -0.30 11.28
CA HIS A 126 -15.60 -0.03 10.40
C HIS A 126 -16.00 -0.12 8.92
N ASP A 127 -16.77 -1.15 8.54
CA ASP A 127 -17.28 -1.37 7.19
C ASP A 127 -18.13 -0.19 6.74
N PHE A 128 -19.08 0.21 7.58
CA PHE A 128 -19.98 1.32 7.30
C PHE A 128 -19.20 2.63 7.09
N PHE A 129 -18.20 2.91 7.93
CA PHE A 129 -17.36 4.09 7.80
C PHE A 129 -16.60 4.12 6.47
N ASN A 130 -15.97 3.01 6.08
CA ASN A 130 -15.23 2.92 4.82
C ASN A 130 -16.15 3.05 3.61
N ILE A 131 -17.28 2.37 3.60
CA ILE A 131 -18.27 2.44 2.51
C ILE A 131 -18.82 3.87 2.40
N MET A 132 -19.23 4.49 3.51
CA MET A 132 -19.74 5.88 3.50
C MET A 132 -18.67 6.86 3.01
N SER A 133 -17.42 6.69 3.43
CA SER A 133 -16.32 7.53 2.97
C SER A 133 -16.13 7.43 1.45
N VAL A 134 -16.17 6.21 0.90
CA VAL A 134 -16.05 6.01 -0.54
C VAL A 134 -17.29 6.51 -1.28
N MET A 135 -18.49 6.32 -0.75
CA MET A 135 -19.74 6.85 -1.35
C MET A 135 -19.72 8.38 -1.49
N ILE A 136 -19.03 9.09 -0.61
CA ILE A 136 -18.89 10.55 -0.67
C ILE A 136 -17.69 10.94 -1.55
N LEU A 137 -16.52 10.36 -1.28
CA LEU A 137 -15.26 10.79 -1.90
C LEU A 137 -15.13 10.31 -3.35
N PHE A 138 -15.66 9.13 -3.69
CA PHE A 138 -15.53 8.58 -5.04
C PHE A 138 -16.28 9.40 -6.10
N PRO A 139 -17.55 9.82 -5.90
CA PRO A 139 -18.20 10.77 -6.82
C PRO A 139 -17.46 12.11 -6.92
N LEU A 140 -16.94 12.64 -5.81
CA LEU A 140 -16.14 13.87 -5.82
C LEU A 140 -14.86 13.70 -6.64
N GLU A 141 -14.23 12.54 -6.54
CA GLU A 141 -13.06 12.21 -7.36
C GLU A 141 -13.42 12.11 -8.85
N LEU A 142 -14.53 11.42 -9.19
CA LEU A 142 -14.97 11.27 -10.56
C LEU A 142 -15.34 12.60 -11.23
N MET A 143 -15.97 13.51 -10.48
CA MET A 143 -16.44 14.79 -11.02
C MET A 143 -15.36 15.87 -11.06
N PHE A 144 -14.50 15.92 -10.05
CA PHE A 144 -13.59 17.03 -9.83
C PHE A 144 -12.10 16.62 -9.78
N GLY A 145 -11.77 15.33 -9.69
CA GLY A 145 -10.40 14.86 -9.41
C GLY A 145 -9.89 15.43 -8.07
N PHE A 146 -10.76 15.49 -7.07
CA PHE A 146 -10.50 16.22 -5.83
C PHE A 146 -9.27 15.71 -5.09
N LEU A 147 -9.17 14.41 -4.87
CA LEU A 147 -8.04 13.80 -4.15
C LEU A 147 -6.79 13.76 -5.02
N GLU A 148 -6.93 13.55 -6.33
CA GLU A 148 -5.81 13.62 -7.27
C GLU A 148 -5.18 15.03 -7.23
N LYS A 149 -5.97 16.09 -7.40
CA LYS A 149 -5.51 17.47 -7.36
C LYS A 149 -4.93 17.85 -5.99
N LEU A 150 -5.57 17.39 -4.91
CA LEU A 150 -5.09 17.63 -3.56
C LEU A 150 -3.73 16.96 -3.33
N SER A 151 -3.56 15.71 -3.76
CA SER A 151 -2.30 14.98 -3.61
C SER A 151 -1.18 15.60 -4.43
N LEU A 152 -1.46 16.03 -5.66
CA LEU A 152 -0.50 16.74 -6.52
C LEU A 152 -0.14 18.10 -5.93
N GLY A 153 -1.13 18.86 -5.46
CA GLY A 153 -0.92 20.18 -4.84
C GLY A 153 -0.08 20.09 -3.57
N LEU A 154 -0.38 19.15 -2.68
CA LEU A 154 0.43 18.88 -1.49
C LEU A 154 1.84 18.41 -1.86
N GLY A 155 1.95 17.53 -2.87
CA GLY A 155 3.23 17.05 -3.38
C GLY A 155 4.10 18.21 -3.88
N THR A 156 3.57 19.10 -4.72
CA THR A 156 4.30 20.25 -5.23
C THR A 156 4.67 21.24 -4.12
N MET A 157 3.78 21.45 -3.16
CA MET A 157 4.05 22.34 -2.01
C MET A 157 5.18 21.78 -1.12
N LEU A 158 5.12 20.49 -0.78
CA LEU A 158 6.12 19.85 0.07
C LEU A 158 7.46 19.67 -0.64
N PHE A 159 7.46 19.22 -1.89
CA PHE A 159 8.68 19.03 -2.68
C PHE A 159 9.22 20.34 -3.22
N GLY A 160 8.38 21.32 -3.53
CA GLY A 160 8.81 22.69 -3.92
C GLY A 160 9.56 23.41 -2.80
N VAL A 161 9.22 23.15 -1.55
CA VAL A 161 9.96 23.65 -0.36
C VAL A 161 11.25 22.85 -0.12
N LEU A 162 11.28 21.56 -0.48
CA LEU A 162 12.43 20.66 -0.27
C LEU A 162 13.40 20.63 -1.46
N SER A 163 13.02 21.14 -2.61
CA SER A 163 13.85 21.17 -3.84
C SER A 163 14.81 22.37 -3.93
N THR A 164 15.24 22.92 -2.80
CA THR A 164 16.47 23.72 -2.76
C THR A 164 17.66 22.79 -2.98
N ASP A 165 18.07 22.64 -4.21
CA ASP A 165 19.36 22.22 -4.82
C ASP A 165 20.35 21.28 -4.07
N GLN A 166 19.94 20.65 -3.00
CA GLN A 166 20.69 19.55 -2.42
C GLN A 166 19.87 18.26 -2.47
N ALA A 167 20.12 17.43 -3.46
CA ALA A 167 19.71 16.04 -3.43
C ALA A 167 20.20 15.41 -2.12
N PHE A 168 19.35 15.48 -1.09
CA PHE A 168 19.64 14.90 0.22
C PHE A 168 19.92 13.40 0.03
N LYS A 169 21.21 13.07 -0.02
CA LYS A 169 21.69 11.68 -0.13
C LYS A 169 21.38 10.96 1.19
N SER A 170 20.09 10.67 1.39
CA SER A 170 19.64 9.97 2.59
C SER A 170 20.44 8.67 2.77
N PRO A 171 21.14 8.48 3.90
CA PRO A 171 21.86 7.24 4.20
C PRO A 171 20.90 6.04 4.24
N ILE A 172 19.64 6.27 4.65
CA ILE A 172 18.57 5.28 4.66
C ILE A 172 18.29 4.78 3.22
N LYS A 173 18.22 5.69 2.25
CA LYS A 173 18.00 5.33 0.83
C LYS A 173 19.14 4.47 0.27
N LYS A 174 20.40 4.71 0.68
CA LYS A 174 21.54 3.87 0.32
C LYS A 174 21.45 2.49 0.96
N ALA A 175 21.12 2.41 2.26
CA ALA A 175 20.99 1.16 2.99
C ALA A 175 19.84 0.29 2.42
N VAL A 176 18.68 0.89 2.13
CA VAL A 176 17.54 0.21 1.52
C VAL A 176 17.90 -0.31 0.13
N LYS A 177 18.54 0.51 -0.72
CA LYS A 177 18.99 0.10 -2.07
C LYS A 177 20.02 -1.03 -2.02
N TRP A 178 20.90 -1.02 -1.03
CA TRP A 178 21.85 -2.11 -0.82
C TRP A 178 21.14 -3.41 -0.42
N GLY A 179 20.21 -3.34 0.53
CA GLY A 179 19.41 -4.49 0.98
C GLY A 179 18.56 -5.08 -0.14
N SER A 180 17.85 -4.24 -0.92
CA SER A 180 17.01 -4.72 -2.03
C SER A 180 17.85 -5.38 -3.14
N LYS A 181 19.02 -4.83 -3.48
CA LYS A 181 19.95 -5.46 -4.45
C LYS A 181 20.48 -6.82 -3.97
N LYS A 182 20.73 -6.98 -2.67
CA LYS A 182 21.16 -8.26 -2.10
C LYS A 182 20.07 -9.32 -2.23
N ILE A 183 18.81 -8.95 -1.99
CA ILE A 183 17.67 -9.87 -2.14
C ILE A 183 17.47 -10.22 -3.62
N GLU A 184 17.56 -9.23 -4.51
CA GLU A 184 17.47 -9.40 -5.97
C GLU A 184 18.54 -10.40 -6.46
N TYR A 185 19.79 -10.24 -6.04
CA TYR A 185 20.88 -11.15 -6.36
C TYR A 185 20.62 -12.58 -5.86
N ILE A 186 20.13 -12.76 -4.64
CA ILE A 186 19.83 -14.08 -4.07
C ILE A 186 18.62 -14.74 -4.77
N SER A 187 17.63 -13.94 -5.21
CA SER A 187 16.38 -14.43 -5.79
C SER A 187 16.49 -14.77 -7.27
N PHE A 188 17.32 -14.06 -8.04
CA PHE A 188 17.42 -14.24 -9.50
C PHE A 188 18.68 -14.99 -9.95
N ASP A 189 19.71 -15.13 -9.11
CA ASP A 189 20.96 -15.81 -9.49
C ASP A 189 20.89 -17.35 -9.24
N ASN A 190 19.79 -17.85 -8.69
CA ASN A 190 19.54 -19.28 -8.50
C ASN A 190 18.74 -19.95 -9.65
N ASP A 191 18.32 -19.19 -10.66
CA ASP A 191 17.54 -19.73 -11.79
C ASP A 191 18.40 -20.00 -13.04
N ILE A 192 19.73 -20.10 -12.88
CA ILE A 192 20.64 -20.51 -13.96
C ILE A 192 21.36 -21.81 -13.56
N VAL A 193 20.66 -22.93 -13.63
CA VAL A 193 21.24 -24.25 -13.98
C VAL A 193 20.20 -25.04 -14.74
#